data_f71396b6c98802899824135f9e7af104
#
_entry.id   f71396b6c98802899824135f9e7af104
#
_cell.length_a   1.000
_cell.length_b   1.000
_cell.length_c   1.000
_cell.angle_alpha   90.00
_cell.angle_beta   90.00
_cell.angle_gamma   90.00
#
_symmetry.space_group_name_H-M   'P 1'
#
loop_
_entity.id
_entity.type
_entity.pdbx_description
1 polymer ?
#
loop_
_entity_poly.entity_id
_entity_poly.type
_entity_poly.pdbx_seq_one_letter_code
_entity_poly.pdbx_strand_id
1 'polypeptide(L)'
;MQSNEYERRKKTRMERRSLFSWLAGLPFIAAVLGTAEAQPQPKTPKLKIMMKSAWGSDDPTRASFVFVHGLALAEAGHDVQIFLTGEATYVMRKATVDAIMPVGWPPLSETLGKVVARRIPIFS
;
A
#
# COMPACT_ATOMS: atom_id res chain seq x y z
N MET A 1 41.44 9.32 -29.80
CA MET A 1 41.27 8.91 -28.38
C MET A 1 39.89 8.31 -28.06
N GLN A 2 38.97 8.20 -29.02
CA GLN A 2 37.61 7.67 -28.85
C GLN A 2 37.42 6.19 -29.25
N SER A 3 38.37 5.59 -29.98
CA SER A 3 38.24 4.17 -30.42
C SER A 3 38.43 3.14 -29.31
N ASN A 4 39.09 3.48 -28.22
CA ASN A 4 39.46 2.56 -27.17
C ASN A 4 38.32 2.31 -26.15
N GLU A 5 37.39 3.25 -26.03
CA GLU A 5 36.20 3.09 -25.15
C GLU A 5 35.11 2.24 -25.82
N TYR A 6 34.96 2.30 -27.10
CA TYR A 6 33.99 1.50 -27.86
C TYR A 6 34.32 0.01 -27.81
N GLU A 7 35.61 -0.34 -27.90
CA GLU A 7 36.07 -1.74 -27.80
C GLU A 7 35.94 -2.29 -26.39
N ARG A 8 36.12 -1.48 -25.34
CA ARG A 8 35.88 -1.91 -23.95
C ARG A 8 34.40 -2.20 -23.69
N ARG A 9 33.49 -1.41 -24.24
CA ARG A 9 32.03 -1.64 -24.10
C ARG A 9 31.55 -2.89 -24.83
N LYS A 10 32.18 -3.23 -25.96
CA LYS A 10 31.89 -4.47 -26.69
C LYS A 10 32.33 -5.72 -25.93
N LYS A 11 33.50 -5.63 -25.30
CA LYS A 11 34.07 -6.77 -24.55
C LYS A 11 33.25 -7.13 -23.30
N THR A 12 32.78 -6.11 -22.57
CA THR A 12 31.92 -6.33 -21.39
C THR A 12 30.51 -6.82 -21.73
N ARG A 13 30.03 -6.52 -22.96
CA ARG A 13 28.71 -7.02 -23.42
C ARG A 13 28.75 -8.48 -23.86
N MET A 14 29.90 -8.96 -24.33
CA MET A 14 30.08 -10.33 -24.76
C MET A 14 30.28 -11.29 -23.58
N GLU A 15 30.96 -10.85 -22.52
CA GLU A 15 31.17 -11.67 -21.32
C GLU A 15 29.88 -11.93 -20.51
N ARG A 16 28.91 -11.03 -20.58
CA ARG A 16 27.60 -11.24 -19.92
C ARG A 16 26.71 -12.30 -20.63
N ARG A 17 26.97 -12.56 -21.92
CA ARG A 17 26.20 -13.58 -22.67
C ARG A 17 26.72 -14.98 -22.49
N SER A 18 28.00 -15.16 -22.16
CA SER A 18 28.62 -16.47 -21.98
C SER A 18 28.36 -17.09 -20.60
N LEU A 19 28.02 -16.28 -19.59
CA LEU A 19 27.69 -16.77 -18.25
C LEU A 19 26.30 -17.45 -18.18
N PHE A 20 25.38 -17.13 -19.12
CA PHE A 20 24.06 -17.76 -19.15
C PHE A 20 24.01 -19.10 -19.88
N SER A 21 25.00 -19.42 -20.73
CA SER A 21 25.02 -20.69 -21.46
C SER A 21 25.57 -21.86 -20.64
N TRP A 22 26.20 -21.61 -19.49
CA TRP A 22 26.74 -22.67 -18.61
C TRP A 22 25.71 -23.26 -17.65
N LEU A 23 24.55 -22.60 -17.48
CA LEU A 23 23.46 -23.09 -16.61
C LEU A 23 22.48 -24.05 -17.29
N ALA A 24 22.63 -24.30 -18.60
CA ALA A 24 21.75 -25.20 -19.35
C ALA A 24 22.14 -26.71 -19.25
N GLY A 25 23.17 -27.07 -18.50
CA GLY A 25 23.75 -28.42 -18.46
C GLY A 25 23.55 -29.21 -17.17
N LEU A 26 22.75 -28.76 -16.19
CA LEU A 26 22.55 -29.50 -14.95
C LEU A 26 21.08 -29.93 -14.77
N PRO A 27 20.70 -31.18 -15.13
CA PRO A 27 19.33 -31.67 -14.96
C PRO A 27 18.98 -32.04 -13.50
N PHE A 28 19.75 -31.59 -12.49
CA PHE A 28 19.58 -32.06 -11.11
C PHE A 28 19.24 -30.97 -10.09
N ILE A 29 18.96 -29.71 -10.48
CA ILE A 29 18.58 -28.65 -9.52
C ILE A 29 17.05 -28.45 -9.41
N ALA A 30 16.27 -29.22 -10.15
CA ALA A 30 14.79 -29.12 -10.11
C ALA A 30 14.15 -29.83 -8.88
N ALA A 31 14.92 -30.45 -8.00
CA ALA A 31 14.38 -31.22 -6.87
C ALA A 31 14.47 -30.51 -5.50
N VAL A 32 14.96 -29.28 -5.43
CA VAL A 32 15.08 -28.49 -4.16
C VAL A 32 14.33 -27.17 -4.22
N LEU A 33 13.43 -27.00 -5.18
CA LEU A 33 12.32 -26.08 -4.98
C LEU A 33 11.30 -26.78 -4.08
N GLY A 34 11.71 -27.01 -2.83
CA GLY A 34 10.78 -27.31 -1.76
C GLY A 34 9.70 -26.25 -1.84
N THR A 35 8.46 -26.68 -1.99
CA THR A 35 7.29 -25.86 -1.74
C THR A 35 7.58 -25.08 -0.47
N ALA A 36 7.79 -23.76 -0.59
CA ALA A 36 7.81 -22.90 0.57
C ALA A 36 6.40 -23.04 1.17
N GLU A 37 6.23 -23.98 2.09
CA GLU A 37 5.06 -24.02 2.94
C GLU A 37 4.99 -22.63 3.56
N ALA A 38 3.96 -21.89 3.19
CA ALA A 38 3.67 -20.60 3.79
C ALA A 38 3.57 -20.86 5.29
N GLN A 39 4.60 -20.45 6.03
CA GLN A 39 4.57 -20.55 7.49
C GLN A 39 3.29 -19.88 7.96
N PRO A 40 2.46 -20.53 8.78
CA PRO A 40 1.26 -19.92 9.31
C PRO A 40 1.69 -18.63 10.02
N GLN A 41 1.32 -17.49 9.43
CA GLN A 41 1.57 -16.20 10.07
C GLN A 41 0.89 -16.23 11.44
N PRO A 42 1.60 -15.85 12.50
CA PRO A 42 1.01 -15.77 13.82
C PRO A 42 -0.23 -14.89 13.73
N LYS A 43 -1.40 -15.41 14.10
CA LYS A 43 -2.66 -14.66 14.08
C LYS A 43 -2.48 -13.44 14.98
N THR A 44 -2.34 -12.28 14.38
CA THR A 44 -2.26 -11.01 15.11
C THR A 44 -3.53 -10.88 15.96
N PRO A 45 -3.40 -10.59 17.26
CA PRO A 45 -4.58 -10.46 18.11
C PRO A 45 -5.47 -9.33 17.59
N LYS A 46 -6.79 -9.55 17.60
CA LYS A 46 -7.77 -8.54 17.21
C LYS A 46 -7.72 -7.38 18.22
N LEU A 47 -7.39 -6.19 17.73
CA LEU A 47 -7.31 -4.97 18.54
C LEU A 47 -8.59 -4.14 18.39
N LYS A 48 -8.93 -3.38 19.43
CA LYS A 48 -9.91 -2.29 19.37
C LYS A 48 -9.13 -0.99 19.14
N ILE A 49 -9.39 -0.31 18.03
CA ILE A 49 -8.61 0.85 17.59
C ILE A 49 -9.54 2.04 17.40
N MET A 50 -9.24 3.15 18.08
CA MET A 50 -9.89 4.42 17.83
C MET A 50 -8.96 5.31 17.00
N MET A 51 -9.41 5.70 15.81
CA MET A 51 -8.73 6.64 14.93
C MET A 51 -9.33 8.03 15.13
N LYS A 52 -8.52 9.01 15.52
CA LYS A 52 -8.97 10.39 15.74
C LYS A 52 -8.40 11.33 14.68
N SER A 53 -9.23 12.25 14.15
CA SER A 53 -8.80 13.32 13.26
C SER A 53 -9.44 14.66 13.64
N ALA A 54 -8.67 15.74 13.43
CA ALA A 54 -9.16 17.11 13.51
C ALA A 54 -8.96 17.87 12.18
N TRP A 55 -8.42 17.24 11.15
CA TRP A 55 -8.09 17.83 9.86
C TRP A 55 -9.30 17.84 8.92
N GLY A 56 -9.58 19.03 8.37
CA GLY A 56 -10.67 19.27 7.42
C GLY A 56 -10.20 19.42 5.98
N SER A 57 -10.97 20.14 5.17
CA SER A 57 -10.72 20.37 3.74
C SER A 57 -9.51 21.25 3.43
N ASP A 58 -8.96 21.93 4.42
CA ASP A 58 -7.73 22.71 4.36
C ASP A 58 -6.48 21.84 4.11
N ASP A 59 -6.51 20.59 4.54
CA ASP A 59 -5.48 19.60 4.21
C ASP A 59 -6.14 18.30 3.75
N PRO A 60 -6.43 18.15 2.45
CA PRO A 60 -7.12 16.98 1.88
C PRO A 60 -6.46 15.65 2.20
N THR A 61 -5.14 15.61 2.20
CA THR A 61 -4.38 14.40 2.47
C THR A 61 -4.51 13.98 3.92
N ARG A 62 -4.30 14.91 4.87
CA ARG A 62 -4.46 14.64 6.31
C ARG A 62 -5.90 14.34 6.68
N ALA A 63 -6.88 15.01 6.08
CA ALA A 63 -8.30 14.70 6.28
C ALA A 63 -8.64 13.25 5.90
N SER A 64 -7.99 12.72 4.87
CA SER A 64 -8.23 11.36 4.38
C SER A 64 -7.53 10.26 5.19
N PHE A 65 -6.48 10.58 5.96
CA PHE A 65 -5.70 9.59 6.72
C PHE A 65 -6.54 8.67 7.59
N VAL A 66 -7.44 9.23 8.37
CA VAL A 66 -8.26 8.47 9.33
C VAL A 66 -9.15 7.44 8.63
N PHE A 67 -9.66 7.76 7.45
CA PHE A 67 -10.53 6.88 6.68
C PHE A 67 -9.74 5.81 5.95
N VAL A 68 -8.63 6.17 5.28
CA VAL A 68 -7.77 5.23 4.54
C VAL A 68 -7.14 4.21 5.48
N HIS A 69 -6.53 4.67 6.57
CA HIS A 69 -5.88 3.76 7.53
C HIS A 69 -6.90 3.01 8.37
N GLY A 70 -8.03 3.64 8.74
CA GLY A 70 -9.12 2.97 9.43
C GLY A 70 -9.69 1.82 8.61
N LEU A 71 -9.87 2.03 7.30
CA LEU A 71 -10.32 0.99 6.39
C LEU A 71 -9.30 -0.16 6.31
N ALA A 72 -8.01 0.14 6.13
CA ALA A 72 -6.94 -0.86 6.05
C ALA A 72 -6.83 -1.69 7.35
N LEU A 73 -6.94 -1.05 8.50
CA LEU A 73 -6.92 -1.73 9.81
C LEU A 73 -8.14 -2.65 9.99
N ALA A 74 -9.33 -2.20 9.54
CA ALA A 74 -10.53 -3.03 9.56
C ALA A 74 -10.40 -4.22 8.59
N GLU A 75 -9.75 -4.03 7.44
CA GLU A 75 -9.44 -5.10 6.49
C GLU A 75 -8.45 -6.11 7.05
N ALA A 76 -7.52 -5.65 7.89
CA ALA A 76 -6.61 -6.51 8.63
C ALA A 76 -7.29 -7.29 9.79
N GLY A 77 -8.60 -7.07 10.03
CA GLY A 77 -9.39 -7.82 11.02
C GLY A 77 -9.54 -7.14 12.38
N HIS A 78 -9.07 -5.90 12.51
CA HIS A 78 -9.21 -5.14 13.76
C HIS A 78 -10.61 -4.52 13.91
N ASP A 79 -10.98 -4.21 15.14
CA ASP A 79 -12.23 -3.49 15.49
C ASP A 79 -11.93 -1.98 15.52
N VAL A 80 -12.33 -1.28 14.47
CA VAL A 80 -11.95 0.12 14.23
C VAL A 80 -13.14 1.03 14.46
N GLN A 81 -12.88 2.17 15.10
CA GLN A 81 -13.81 3.29 15.27
C GLN A 81 -13.11 4.58 14.82
N ILE A 82 -13.85 5.47 14.20
CA ILE A 82 -13.36 6.79 13.75
C ILE A 82 -14.03 7.86 14.59
N PHE A 83 -13.22 8.78 15.13
CA PHE A 83 -13.70 9.94 15.90
C PHE A 83 -13.21 11.24 15.25
N LEU A 84 -14.14 12.06 14.79
CA LEU A 84 -13.88 13.34 14.13
C LEU A 84 -14.09 14.48 15.10
N THR A 85 -13.16 15.43 15.13
CA THR A 85 -13.24 16.64 15.97
C THR A 85 -12.90 17.88 15.15
N GLY A 86 -13.31 19.04 15.62
CA GLY A 86 -12.99 20.30 14.96
C GLY A 86 -13.38 20.31 13.49
N GLU A 87 -12.46 20.72 12.62
CA GLU A 87 -12.70 20.86 11.18
C GLU A 87 -12.97 19.52 10.48
N ALA A 88 -12.50 18.39 11.04
CA ALA A 88 -12.80 17.08 10.51
C ALA A 88 -14.30 16.72 10.49
N THR A 89 -15.10 17.35 11.35
CA THR A 89 -16.56 17.12 11.38
C THR A 89 -17.25 17.58 10.10
N TYR A 90 -16.72 18.61 9.43
CA TYR A 90 -17.25 19.09 8.15
C TYR A 90 -17.07 18.09 7.00
N VAL A 91 -16.13 17.16 7.13
CA VAL A 91 -15.91 16.10 6.13
C VAL A 91 -17.15 15.21 5.93
N MET A 92 -18.03 15.11 6.93
CA MET A 92 -19.28 14.37 6.82
C MET A 92 -20.35 15.04 5.96
N ARG A 93 -20.13 16.27 5.50
CA ARG A 93 -21.01 16.94 4.55
C ARG A 93 -20.69 16.49 3.12
N LYS A 94 -21.73 16.12 2.36
CA LYS A 94 -21.55 15.62 0.98
C LYS A 94 -20.70 16.55 0.11
N ALA A 95 -20.97 17.86 0.13
CA ALA A 95 -20.22 18.82 -0.67
C ALA A 95 -18.72 18.88 -0.28
N THR A 96 -18.42 18.71 1.00
CA THR A 96 -17.03 18.70 1.50
C THR A 96 -16.30 17.43 1.10
N VAL A 97 -16.88 16.26 1.34
CA VAL A 97 -16.24 14.99 1.04
C VAL A 97 -16.00 14.80 -0.46
N ASP A 98 -16.90 15.28 -1.30
CA ASP A 98 -16.77 15.20 -2.77
C ASP A 98 -15.64 16.11 -3.29
N ALA A 99 -15.31 17.19 -2.58
CA ALA A 99 -14.25 18.12 -2.95
C ALA A 99 -12.86 17.70 -2.45
N ILE A 100 -12.75 16.73 -1.53
CA ILE A 100 -11.47 16.30 -0.94
C ILE A 100 -10.78 15.29 -1.86
N MET A 101 -9.68 15.76 -2.47
CA MET A 101 -8.83 14.98 -3.38
C MET A 101 -7.43 14.81 -2.74
N PRO A 102 -7.19 13.74 -2.01
CA PRO A 102 -5.91 13.51 -1.35
C PRO A 102 -4.81 13.15 -2.35
N VAL A 103 -3.57 13.47 -2.02
CA VAL A 103 -2.41 13.08 -2.83
C VAL A 103 -2.11 11.60 -2.65
N GLY A 104 -2.05 10.85 -3.77
CA GLY A 104 -1.68 9.43 -3.78
C GLY A 104 -2.77 8.45 -3.34
N TRP A 105 -3.98 8.92 -3.05
CA TRP A 105 -5.14 8.10 -2.70
C TRP A 105 -6.35 8.43 -3.56
N PRO A 106 -7.36 7.53 -3.62
CA PRO A 106 -8.63 7.82 -4.27
C PRO A 106 -9.35 9.03 -3.63
N PRO A 107 -10.31 9.63 -4.34
CA PRO A 107 -11.19 10.65 -3.76
C PRO A 107 -11.76 10.20 -2.42
N LEU A 108 -11.87 11.13 -1.46
CA LEU A 108 -12.34 10.79 -0.12
C LEU A 108 -13.76 10.23 -0.12
N SER A 109 -14.62 10.70 -1.02
CA SER A 109 -15.98 10.17 -1.19
C SER A 109 -16.00 8.67 -1.48
N GLU A 110 -15.06 8.17 -2.29
CA GLU A 110 -14.92 6.73 -2.56
C GLU A 110 -14.48 5.95 -1.30
N THR A 111 -13.46 6.46 -0.61
CA THR A 111 -12.95 5.83 0.62
C THR A 111 -14.01 5.81 1.71
N LEU A 112 -14.72 6.93 1.92
CA LEU A 112 -15.81 7.03 2.88
C LEU A 112 -16.95 6.04 2.55
N GLY A 113 -17.28 5.90 1.28
CA GLY A 113 -18.26 4.90 0.83
C GLY A 113 -17.88 3.48 1.26
N LYS A 114 -16.60 3.10 1.15
CA LYS A 114 -16.09 1.80 1.62
C LYS A 114 -16.14 1.66 3.13
N VAL A 115 -15.80 2.72 3.87
CA VAL A 115 -15.88 2.77 5.36
C VAL A 115 -17.32 2.53 5.83
N VAL A 116 -18.29 3.21 5.21
CA VAL A 116 -19.72 3.05 5.52
C VAL A 116 -20.22 1.66 5.15
N ALA A 117 -19.86 1.13 3.98
CA ALA A 117 -20.24 -0.22 3.54
C ALA A 117 -19.73 -1.30 4.50
N ARG A 118 -18.57 -1.10 5.13
CA ARG A 118 -18.01 -1.98 6.17
C ARG A 118 -18.59 -1.73 7.57
N ARG A 119 -19.51 -0.78 7.71
CA ARG A 119 -20.12 -0.41 9.00
C ARG A 119 -19.11 -0.01 10.08
N ILE A 120 -18.02 0.63 9.68
CA ILE A 120 -17.05 1.18 10.65
C ILE A 120 -17.73 2.39 11.32
N PRO A 121 -17.87 2.41 12.65
CA PRO A 121 -18.52 3.50 13.36
C PRO A 121 -17.74 4.82 13.19
N ILE A 122 -18.46 5.89 12.90
CA ILE A 122 -17.93 7.25 12.82
C ILE A 122 -18.69 8.10 13.81
N PHE A 123 -17.95 8.76 14.69
CA PHE A 123 -18.45 9.68 15.70
C PHE A 123 -17.93 11.10 15.45
N SER A 124 -18.76 12.12 15.75
CA SER A 124 -18.41 13.55 15.60
C SER A 124 -19.09 14.36 16.72
#